data_493aae5b0d9eea4c0c6034c7aaa5a193
#
_entry.id   493aae5b0d9eea4c0c6034c7aaa5a193
#
_cell.length_a   1.000
_cell.length_b   1.000
_cell.length_c   1.000
_cell.angle_alpha   90.00
_cell.angle_beta   90.00
_cell.angle_gamma   90.00
#
_symmetry.space_group_name_H-M   'P 1'
#
loop_
_entity.id
_entity.type
_entity.pdbx_description
1 polymer ?
#
loop_
_entity_poly.entity_id
_entity_poly.type
_entity_poly.pdbx_seq_one_letter_code
_entity_poly.pdbx_strand_id
1 'polypeptide(L)'
;MDIKKVAVIGGGTMGNGITHVFAMNGILVNLVETNQDLADKALSTIEKNLDRMVKKEKIDAAEKVETLESITTFTSVEDTVKDVDLVVEAVPENFDLKKKIFSKVDDAAPDHTILATNTSSISITKIAAATSRPEKFIGMHFFNPVPVMKLVEIVKGFETSEETYETIEKTSRLLDKTPIPVEDYPGFVSNRVLMPMINEAIYCVHEGVAEPEDVDSVMKLGMAHPMGPLRLADFIGLDVCLDIMNVLYEGFKDPKYRPCPLLVKMVDAGKLGDKTGEGFFEYD
;
A
#
# COMPACT_ATOMS: atom_id res chain seq x y z
N MET A 1 8.70 -14.42 -16.95
CA MET A 1 9.60 -13.30 -17.33
C MET A 1 10.47 -12.93 -16.13
N ASP A 2 11.69 -12.40 -16.32
CA ASP A 2 12.50 -11.86 -15.24
C ASP A 2 12.40 -10.33 -15.25
N ILE A 3 12.06 -9.74 -14.10
CA ILE A 3 11.95 -8.28 -13.94
C ILE A 3 13.34 -7.71 -13.65
N LYS A 4 13.85 -6.86 -14.55
CA LYS A 4 15.15 -6.20 -14.42
C LYS A 4 15.02 -4.70 -14.20
N LYS A 5 13.92 -4.12 -14.65
CA LYS A 5 13.65 -2.69 -14.56
C LYS A 5 12.18 -2.45 -14.22
N VAL A 6 11.93 -1.62 -13.22
CA VAL A 6 10.59 -1.25 -12.76
C VAL A 6 10.38 0.25 -12.84
N ALA A 7 9.19 0.68 -13.23
CA ALA A 7 8.73 2.05 -13.01
C ALA A 7 7.84 2.11 -11.77
N VAL A 8 8.12 3.02 -10.84
CA VAL A 8 7.25 3.30 -9.69
C VAL A 8 6.60 4.66 -9.88
N ILE A 9 5.28 4.70 -9.92
CA ILE A 9 4.51 5.91 -10.15
C ILE A 9 3.98 6.46 -8.84
N GLY A 10 4.51 7.61 -8.42
CA GLY A 10 4.28 8.24 -7.12
C GLY A 10 5.36 7.89 -6.10
N GLY A 11 6.05 8.89 -5.54
CA GLY A 11 7.12 8.76 -4.54
C GLY A 11 6.68 9.06 -3.11
N GLY A 12 5.36 9.03 -2.84
CA GLY A 12 4.80 9.15 -1.49
C GLY A 12 5.26 8.01 -0.56
N THR A 13 4.65 7.89 0.61
CA THR A 13 5.04 6.90 1.64
C THR A 13 5.20 5.48 1.08
N MET A 14 4.23 5.01 0.29
CA MET A 14 4.27 3.66 -0.26
C MET A 14 5.25 3.54 -1.43
N GLY A 15 5.14 4.43 -2.43
CA GLY A 15 6.01 4.38 -3.62
C GLY A 15 7.48 4.59 -3.29
N ASN A 16 7.79 5.43 -2.31
CA ASN A 16 9.14 5.57 -1.76
C ASN A 16 9.67 4.23 -1.22
N GLY A 17 8.88 3.56 -0.38
CA GLY A 17 9.26 2.27 0.18
C GLY A 17 9.34 1.15 -0.87
N ILE A 18 8.47 1.16 -1.89
CA ILE A 18 8.50 0.22 -3.02
C ILE A 18 9.79 0.44 -3.83
N THR A 19 10.09 1.69 -4.22
CA THR A 19 11.33 2.06 -4.90
C THR A 19 12.56 1.57 -4.14
N HIS A 20 12.61 1.83 -2.83
CA HIS A 20 13.69 1.40 -1.95
C HIS A 20 13.90 -0.13 -2.02
N VAL A 21 12.84 -0.91 -1.88
CA VAL A 21 12.94 -2.38 -1.84
C VAL A 21 13.36 -2.96 -3.18
N PHE A 22 12.85 -2.45 -4.31
CA PHE A 22 13.30 -2.88 -5.63
C PHE A 22 14.78 -2.56 -5.86
N ALA A 23 15.21 -1.33 -5.59
CA ALA A 23 16.60 -0.91 -5.78
C ALA A 23 17.58 -1.70 -4.89
N MET A 24 17.25 -1.93 -3.62
CA MET A 24 18.07 -2.75 -2.71
C MET A 24 18.29 -4.20 -3.19
N ASN A 25 17.38 -4.71 -4.01
CA ASN A 25 17.47 -6.05 -4.56
C ASN A 25 18.04 -6.07 -6.00
N GLY A 26 18.76 -5.01 -6.40
CA GLY A 26 19.50 -4.94 -7.66
C GLY A 26 18.62 -4.75 -8.89
N ILE A 27 17.36 -4.33 -8.72
CA ILE A 27 16.44 -4.02 -9.82
C ILE A 27 16.53 -2.52 -10.12
N LEU A 28 16.73 -2.15 -11.37
CA LEU A 28 16.74 -0.75 -11.79
C LEU A 28 15.36 -0.12 -11.60
N VAL A 29 15.30 1.08 -11.04
CA VAL A 29 14.04 1.76 -10.73
C VAL A 29 13.95 3.12 -11.40
N ASN A 30 12.92 3.30 -12.21
CA ASN A 30 12.49 4.60 -12.68
C ASN A 30 11.38 5.11 -11.74
N LEU A 31 11.68 6.13 -10.93
CA LEU A 31 10.69 6.75 -10.02
C LEU A 31 10.13 7.99 -10.67
N VAL A 32 8.81 8.09 -10.82
CA VAL A 32 8.17 9.29 -11.34
C VAL A 32 7.34 10.01 -10.28
N GLU A 33 7.49 11.33 -10.26
CA GLU A 33 6.70 12.25 -9.46
C GLU A 33 6.18 13.41 -10.30
N THR A 34 5.20 14.15 -9.76
CA THR A 34 4.56 15.26 -10.49
C THR A 34 5.50 16.46 -10.73
N ASN A 35 6.57 16.57 -9.95
CA ASN A 35 7.62 17.57 -10.11
C ASN A 35 8.93 17.11 -9.49
N GLN A 36 10.04 17.81 -9.82
CA GLN A 36 11.38 17.45 -9.38
C GLN A 36 11.54 17.54 -7.84
N ASP A 37 10.94 18.54 -7.21
CA ASP A 37 11.08 18.73 -5.75
C ASP A 37 10.53 17.51 -4.98
N LEU A 38 9.41 16.94 -5.44
CA LEU A 38 8.83 15.72 -4.85
C LEU A 38 9.69 14.49 -5.13
N ALA A 39 10.27 14.39 -6.33
CA ALA A 39 11.19 13.30 -6.66
C ALA A 39 12.46 13.37 -5.80
N ASP A 40 13.04 14.54 -5.63
CA ASP A 40 14.23 14.74 -4.77
C ASP A 40 13.91 14.47 -3.29
N LYS A 41 12.73 14.86 -2.83
CA LYS A 41 12.25 14.52 -1.48
C LYS A 41 12.11 13.01 -1.29
N ALA A 42 11.59 12.28 -2.28
CA ALA A 42 11.49 10.84 -2.24
C ALA A 42 12.88 10.18 -2.13
N LEU A 43 13.84 10.59 -2.98
CA LEU A 43 15.23 10.12 -2.91
C LEU A 43 15.89 10.42 -1.55
N SER A 44 15.73 11.65 -1.06
CA SER A 44 16.27 12.03 0.27
C SER A 44 15.70 11.16 1.40
N THR A 45 14.44 10.74 1.28
CA THR A 45 13.81 9.85 2.27
C THR A 45 14.40 8.44 2.18
N ILE A 46 14.61 7.91 0.97
CA ILE A 46 15.28 6.62 0.75
C ILE A 46 16.69 6.67 1.31
N GLU A 47 17.45 7.71 0.98
CA GLU A 47 18.82 7.88 1.46
C GLU A 47 18.90 7.89 3.00
N LYS A 48 18.03 8.65 3.67
CA LYS A 48 17.95 8.66 5.15
C LYS A 48 17.62 7.28 5.73
N ASN A 49 16.79 6.49 5.06
CA ASN A 49 16.48 5.14 5.50
C ASN A 49 17.68 4.21 5.31
N LEU A 50 18.41 4.30 4.19
CA LEU A 50 19.64 3.57 3.95
C LEU A 50 20.73 3.95 4.96
N ASP A 51 20.88 5.25 5.30
CA ASP A 51 21.81 5.71 6.35
C ASP A 51 21.52 5.06 7.71
N ARG A 52 20.24 4.93 8.06
CA ARG A 52 19.84 4.22 9.29
C ARG A 52 20.16 2.73 9.23
N MET A 53 20.10 2.12 8.04
CA MET A 53 20.45 0.71 7.84
C MET A 53 21.97 0.51 7.95
N VAL A 54 22.77 1.38 7.34
CA VAL A 54 24.25 1.39 7.50
C VAL A 54 24.63 1.58 8.97
N LYS A 55 24.04 2.57 9.67
CA LYS A 55 24.28 2.80 11.10
C LYS A 55 23.94 1.60 11.99
N LYS A 56 22.97 0.77 11.55
CA LYS A 56 22.56 -0.47 12.24
C LYS A 56 23.29 -1.72 11.72
N GLU A 57 24.31 -1.55 10.87
CA GLU A 57 25.10 -2.64 10.29
C GLU A 57 24.25 -3.69 9.54
N LYS A 58 23.12 -3.26 8.96
CA LYS A 58 22.24 -4.12 8.15
C LYS A 58 22.67 -4.19 6.69
N ILE A 59 23.31 -3.13 6.21
CA ILE A 59 23.94 -3.00 4.90
C ILE A 59 25.26 -2.26 5.08
N ASP A 60 26.17 -2.36 4.13
CA ASP A 60 27.39 -1.57 4.12
C ASP A 60 27.24 -0.27 3.29
N ALA A 61 28.32 0.56 3.27
CA ALA A 61 28.31 1.82 2.55
C ALA A 61 28.31 1.63 1.02
N ALA A 62 28.87 0.54 0.51
CA ALA A 62 28.88 0.23 -0.92
C ALA A 62 27.46 -0.16 -1.38
N GLU A 63 26.78 -1.03 -0.64
CA GLU A 63 25.38 -1.41 -0.90
C GLU A 63 24.44 -0.18 -0.90
N LYS A 64 24.67 0.80 0.01
CA LYS A 64 23.93 2.07 -0.02
C LYS A 64 24.12 2.80 -1.35
N VAL A 65 25.38 2.94 -1.81
CA VAL A 65 25.69 3.65 -3.05
C VAL A 65 25.08 2.95 -4.25
N GLU A 66 25.26 1.63 -4.38
CA GLU A 66 24.70 0.82 -5.45
C GLU A 66 23.15 0.93 -5.49
N THR A 67 22.51 0.94 -4.33
CA THR A 67 21.04 1.10 -4.22
C THR A 67 20.61 2.46 -4.78
N LEU A 68 21.30 3.55 -4.41
CA LEU A 68 20.94 4.89 -4.87
C LEU A 68 21.23 5.07 -6.37
N GLU A 69 22.32 4.52 -6.89
CA GLU A 69 22.68 4.54 -8.31
C GLU A 69 21.68 3.76 -9.18
N SER A 70 20.96 2.79 -8.60
CA SER A 70 19.91 2.03 -9.29
C SER A 70 18.61 2.80 -9.49
N ILE A 71 18.48 4.03 -8.93
CA ILE A 71 17.26 4.81 -9.00
C ILE A 71 17.45 6.02 -9.93
N THR A 72 16.59 6.14 -10.94
CA THR A 72 16.50 7.32 -11.80
C THR A 72 15.15 7.99 -11.60
N THR A 73 15.12 9.32 -11.48
CA THR A 73 13.90 10.10 -11.29
C THR A 73 13.39 10.72 -12.56
N PHE A 74 12.07 10.83 -12.69
CA PHE A 74 11.36 11.41 -13.82
C PHE A 74 10.19 12.28 -13.34
N THR A 75 9.71 13.17 -14.25
CA THR A 75 8.50 13.99 -14.04
C THR A 75 7.42 13.73 -15.10
N SER A 76 7.67 12.80 -16.02
CA SER A 76 6.74 12.36 -17.07
C SER A 76 6.49 10.86 -16.95
N VAL A 77 5.24 10.46 -16.85
CA VAL A 77 4.85 9.04 -16.81
C VAL A 77 5.27 8.34 -18.08
N GLU A 78 5.01 8.97 -19.23
CA GLU A 78 5.28 8.41 -20.56
C GLU A 78 6.78 8.13 -20.77
N ASP A 79 7.65 9.02 -20.26
CA ASP A 79 9.11 8.82 -20.38
C ASP A 79 9.63 7.75 -19.41
N THR A 80 8.97 7.61 -18.27
CA THR A 80 9.37 6.67 -17.19
C THR A 80 9.18 5.22 -17.62
N VAL A 81 8.16 4.92 -18.44
CA VAL A 81 7.70 3.55 -18.70
C VAL A 81 8.18 2.94 -20.02
N LYS A 82 8.97 3.67 -20.84
CA LYS A 82 9.34 3.27 -22.20
C LYS A 82 10.17 1.98 -22.31
N ASP A 83 10.86 1.59 -21.25
CA ASP A 83 11.83 0.48 -21.27
C ASP A 83 11.80 -0.35 -20.00
N VAL A 84 10.61 -0.52 -19.38
CA VAL A 84 10.45 -1.24 -18.14
C VAL A 84 9.71 -2.57 -18.32
N ASP A 85 10.02 -3.53 -17.44
CA ASP A 85 9.37 -4.84 -17.41
C ASP A 85 8.10 -4.82 -16.54
N LEU A 86 8.06 -3.92 -15.55
CA LEU A 86 6.99 -3.81 -14.57
C LEU A 86 6.71 -2.34 -14.28
N VAL A 87 5.45 -2.00 -14.13
CA VAL A 87 5.00 -0.72 -13.56
C VAL A 87 4.29 -0.99 -12.25
N VAL A 88 4.67 -0.30 -11.16
CA VAL A 88 3.95 -0.33 -9.88
C VAL A 88 3.42 1.07 -9.58
N GLU A 89 2.10 1.23 -9.61
CA GLU A 89 1.44 2.49 -9.30
C GLU A 89 1.17 2.59 -7.79
N ALA A 90 1.52 3.72 -7.19
CA ALA A 90 1.37 4.03 -5.76
C ALA A 90 0.93 5.50 -5.53
N VAL A 91 0.02 6.01 -6.36
CA VAL A 91 -0.57 7.35 -6.23
C VAL A 91 -1.77 7.33 -5.25
N PRO A 92 -2.33 8.51 -4.87
CA PRO A 92 -3.51 8.57 -3.99
C PRO A 92 -4.66 7.69 -4.45
N GLU A 93 -5.44 7.19 -3.48
CA GLU A 93 -6.50 6.20 -3.67
C GLU A 93 -7.74 6.83 -4.32
N ASN A 94 -7.64 7.07 -5.62
CA ASN A 94 -8.68 7.66 -6.46
C ASN A 94 -8.76 6.92 -7.79
N PHE A 95 -9.91 6.32 -8.08
CA PHE A 95 -10.12 5.51 -9.28
C PHE A 95 -9.86 6.28 -10.58
N ASP A 96 -10.38 7.51 -10.70
CA ASP A 96 -10.25 8.28 -11.95
C ASP A 96 -8.80 8.71 -12.19
N LEU A 97 -8.05 9.02 -11.11
CA LEU A 97 -6.62 9.30 -11.20
C LEU A 97 -5.84 8.06 -11.67
N LYS A 98 -6.08 6.90 -11.04
CA LYS A 98 -5.42 5.64 -11.41
C LYS A 98 -5.74 5.25 -12.84
N LYS A 99 -7.01 5.33 -13.24
CA LYS A 99 -7.46 5.09 -14.62
C LYS A 99 -6.72 5.97 -15.63
N LYS A 100 -6.62 7.28 -15.35
CA LYS A 100 -5.90 8.23 -16.22
C LYS A 100 -4.41 7.90 -16.33
N ILE A 101 -3.79 7.50 -15.24
CA ILE A 101 -2.38 7.11 -15.22
C ILE A 101 -2.19 5.83 -16.03
N PHE A 102 -3.00 4.79 -15.78
CA PHE A 102 -2.86 3.53 -16.50
C PHE A 102 -3.17 3.63 -17.99
N SER A 103 -4.06 4.54 -18.43
CA SER A 103 -4.23 4.83 -19.85
C SER A 103 -2.94 5.34 -20.48
N LYS A 104 -2.22 6.27 -19.83
CA LYS A 104 -0.93 6.79 -20.31
C LYS A 104 0.18 5.72 -20.31
N VAL A 105 0.19 4.90 -19.27
CA VAL A 105 1.13 3.78 -19.14
C VAL A 105 0.90 2.77 -20.26
N ASP A 106 -0.35 2.40 -20.50
CA ASP A 106 -0.75 1.42 -21.50
C ASP A 106 -0.36 1.85 -22.94
N ASP A 107 -0.48 3.15 -23.22
CA ASP A 107 -0.09 3.73 -24.51
C ASP A 107 1.44 3.81 -24.71
N ALA A 108 2.23 3.95 -23.62
CA ALA A 108 3.66 4.26 -23.71
C ALA A 108 4.60 3.10 -23.35
N ALA A 109 4.14 2.14 -22.54
CA ALA A 109 4.95 1.02 -22.10
C ALA A 109 5.02 -0.10 -23.16
N PRO A 110 6.14 -0.84 -23.24
CA PRO A 110 6.26 -2.00 -24.09
C PRO A 110 5.14 -3.04 -23.87
N ASP A 111 4.80 -3.79 -24.91
CA ASP A 111 3.72 -4.80 -24.86
C ASP A 111 3.96 -5.91 -23.81
N HIS A 112 5.22 -6.18 -23.46
CA HIS A 112 5.56 -7.20 -22.47
C HIS A 112 5.38 -6.71 -21.03
N THR A 113 5.31 -5.39 -20.80
CA THR A 113 5.28 -4.79 -19.46
C THR A 113 4.05 -5.24 -18.67
N ILE A 114 4.28 -5.73 -17.46
CA ILE A 114 3.22 -6.01 -16.48
C ILE A 114 2.84 -4.71 -15.77
N LEU A 115 1.54 -4.51 -15.57
CA LEU A 115 0.97 -3.36 -14.89
C LEU A 115 0.48 -3.77 -13.50
N ALA A 116 1.03 -3.15 -12.46
CA ALA A 116 0.64 -3.42 -11.08
C ALA A 116 0.17 -2.15 -10.36
N THR A 117 -0.78 -2.29 -9.45
CA THR A 117 -1.25 -1.22 -8.58
C THR A 117 -1.05 -1.60 -7.12
N ASN A 118 -0.63 -0.64 -6.29
CA ASN A 118 -0.55 -0.81 -4.83
C ASN A 118 -1.84 -0.35 -4.13
N THR A 119 -2.97 -0.31 -4.84
CA THR A 119 -4.26 0.00 -4.21
C THR A 119 -4.54 -0.95 -3.04
N SER A 120 -5.20 -0.43 -2.01
CA SER A 120 -5.66 -1.22 -0.86
C SER A 120 -7.16 -1.52 -0.89
N SER A 121 -7.90 -0.89 -1.83
CA SER A 121 -9.36 -0.92 -1.77
C SER A 121 -10.06 -0.90 -3.13
N ILE A 122 -9.43 -0.37 -4.18
CA ILE A 122 -10.04 -0.28 -5.51
C ILE A 122 -9.91 -1.62 -6.23
N SER A 123 -10.99 -2.11 -6.85
CA SER A 123 -11.00 -3.35 -7.61
C SER A 123 -9.94 -3.36 -8.71
N ILE A 124 -9.11 -4.39 -8.69
CA ILE A 124 -8.07 -4.65 -9.69
C ILE A 124 -8.71 -4.85 -11.07
N THR A 125 -9.78 -5.62 -11.13
CA THR A 125 -10.57 -5.87 -12.34
C THR A 125 -11.08 -4.56 -12.95
N LYS A 126 -11.57 -3.64 -12.10
CA LYS A 126 -12.11 -2.35 -12.55
C LYS A 126 -11.03 -1.44 -13.14
N ILE A 127 -9.82 -1.44 -12.58
CA ILE A 127 -8.70 -0.65 -13.12
C ILE A 127 -8.17 -1.33 -14.40
N ALA A 128 -7.99 -2.65 -14.38
CA ALA A 128 -7.52 -3.44 -15.53
C ALA A 128 -8.37 -3.24 -16.78
N ALA A 129 -9.70 -3.16 -16.63
CA ALA A 129 -10.64 -2.90 -17.71
C ALA A 129 -10.45 -1.54 -18.41
N ALA A 130 -9.64 -0.64 -17.85
CA ALA A 130 -9.27 0.63 -18.47
C ALA A 130 -7.98 0.55 -19.30
N THR A 131 -7.36 -0.63 -19.44
CA THR A 131 -6.15 -0.91 -20.22
C THR A 131 -6.45 -1.88 -21.35
N SER A 132 -5.54 -1.96 -22.33
CA SER A 132 -5.65 -2.90 -23.47
C SER A 132 -5.10 -4.29 -23.15
N ARG A 133 -4.49 -4.48 -21.96
CA ARG A 133 -3.81 -5.71 -21.53
C ARG A 133 -4.25 -6.18 -20.13
N PRO A 134 -5.57 -6.42 -19.88
CA PRO A 134 -6.06 -6.79 -18.55
C PRO A 134 -5.46 -8.10 -18.02
N GLU A 135 -5.00 -9.00 -18.90
CA GLU A 135 -4.31 -10.24 -18.52
C GLU A 135 -2.90 -10.01 -17.93
N LYS A 136 -2.32 -8.82 -18.18
CA LYS A 136 -1.04 -8.36 -17.61
C LYS A 136 -1.22 -7.36 -16.47
N PHE A 137 -2.43 -7.24 -15.95
CA PHE A 137 -2.73 -6.35 -14.84
C PHE A 137 -2.92 -7.11 -13.52
N ILE A 138 -2.33 -6.61 -12.42
CA ILE A 138 -2.35 -7.28 -11.12
C ILE A 138 -2.27 -6.28 -9.95
N GLY A 139 -2.76 -6.64 -8.78
CA GLY A 139 -2.51 -5.92 -7.54
C GLY A 139 -1.24 -6.40 -6.86
N MET A 140 -0.37 -5.47 -6.46
CA MET A 140 0.77 -5.70 -5.56
C MET A 140 0.59 -4.84 -4.30
N HIS A 141 -0.21 -5.32 -3.36
CA HIS A 141 -0.53 -4.59 -2.15
C HIS A 141 0.58 -4.79 -1.10
N PHE A 142 1.45 -3.80 -1.00
CA PHE A 142 2.50 -3.71 0.01
C PHE A 142 1.98 -3.09 1.31
N PHE A 143 2.70 -3.34 2.40
CA PHE A 143 2.36 -2.84 3.74
C PHE A 143 3.40 -1.85 4.26
N ASN A 144 2.95 -0.80 4.92
CA ASN A 144 3.81 0.24 5.50
C ASN A 144 4.38 -0.19 6.87
N PRO A 145 5.68 -0.03 7.13
CA PRO A 145 6.77 0.42 6.25
C PRO A 145 7.24 -0.68 5.28
N VAL A 146 7.23 -0.38 3.97
CA VAL A 146 7.52 -1.39 2.93
C VAL A 146 8.86 -2.12 3.13
N PRO A 147 9.99 -1.46 3.50
CA PRO A 147 11.24 -2.18 3.74
C PRO A 147 11.21 -3.15 4.93
N VAL A 148 10.26 -3.00 5.84
CA VAL A 148 10.17 -3.79 7.09
C VAL A 148 9.16 -4.92 6.98
N MET A 149 7.98 -4.61 6.42
CA MET A 149 6.88 -5.55 6.32
C MET A 149 7.16 -6.62 5.27
N LYS A 150 7.01 -7.89 5.66
CA LYS A 150 7.32 -9.02 4.78
C LYS A 150 6.21 -9.36 3.79
N LEU A 151 4.96 -9.03 4.12
CA LEU A 151 3.79 -9.40 3.34
C LEU A 151 3.65 -8.54 2.06
N VAL A 152 3.31 -9.20 0.96
CA VAL A 152 2.67 -8.60 -0.22
C VAL A 152 1.45 -9.44 -0.56
N GLU A 153 0.26 -8.86 -0.53
CA GLU A 153 -0.92 -9.48 -1.13
C GLU A 153 -0.83 -9.31 -2.64
N ILE A 154 -0.79 -10.44 -3.36
CA ILE A 154 -0.85 -10.45 -4.83
C ILE A 154 -2.30 -10.67 -5.23
N VAL A 155 -2.95 -9.61 -5.71
CA VAL A 155 -4.38 -9.61 -5.98
C VAL A 155 -4.64 -9.84 -7.46
N LYS A 156 -5.25 -10.99 -7.77
CA LYS A 156 -5.62 -11.32 -9.15
C LYS A 156 -6.95 -10.68 -9.51
N GLY A 157 -6.94 -9.85 -10.56
CA GLY A 157 -8.16 -9.39 -11.21
C GLY A 157 -8.80 -10.52 -12.03
N PHE A 158 -10.00 -10.28 -12.52
CA PHE A 158 -10.79 -11.30 -13.24
C PHE A 158 -10.09 -11.91 -14.46
N GLU A 159 -9.29 -11.11 -15.18
CA GLU A 159 -8.57 -11.54 -16.38
C GLU A 159 -7.06 -11.73 -16.17
N THR A 160 -6.54 -11.48 -14.97
CA THR A 160 -5.11 -11.65 -14.67
C THR A 160 -4.64 -13.06 -15.06
N SER A 161 -3.65 -13.15 -15.96
CA SER A 161 -3.12 -14.44 -16.41
C SER A 161 -2.26 -15.12 -15.32
N GLU A 162 -2.18 -16.44 -15.37
CA GLU A 162 -1.32 -17.21 -14.47
C GLU A 162 0.16 -16.83 -14.67
N GLU A 163 0.60 -16.56 -15.91
CA GLU A 163 1.96 -16.12 -16.22
C GLU A 163 2.28 -14.79 -15.51
N THR A 164 1.34 -13.85 -15.51
CA THR A 164 1.47 -12.57 -14.79
C THR A 164 1.60 -12.81 -13.29
N TYR A 165 0.72 -13.64 -12.73
CA TYR A 165 0.76 -14.00 -11.31
C TYR A 165 2.08 -14.64 -10.92
N GLU A 166 2.53 -15.68 -11.63
CA GLU A 166 3.80 -16.39 -11.34
C GLU A 166 5.02 -15.44 -11.42
N THR A 167 5.02 -14.54 -12.41
CA THR A 167 6.09 -13.54 -12.57
C THR A 167 6.15 -12.62 -11.36
N ILE A 168 5.01 -12.11 -10.90
CA ILE A 168 4.93 -11.20 -9.75
C ILE A 168 5.18 -11.93 -8.42
N GLU A 169 4.73 -13.17 -8.28
CA GLU A 169 5.06 -14.01 -7.14
C GLU A 169 6.57 -14.22 -7.02
N LYS A 170 7.24 -14.62 -8.11
CA LYS A 170 8.69 -14.78 -8.17
C LYS A 170 9.41 -13.48 -7.83
N THR A 171 8.98 -12.37 -8.43
CA THR A 171 9.55 -11.05 -8.17
C THR A 171 9.42 -10.66 -6.70
N SER A 172 8.24 -10.85 -6.10
CA SER A 172 8.03 -10.56 -4.68
C SER A 172 8.96 -11.35 -3.76
N ARG A 173 9.23 -12.63 -4.09
CA ARG A 173 10.21 -13.45 -3.34
C ARG A 173 11.63 -12.93 -3.49
N LEU A 174 12.03 -12.45 -4.67
CA LEU A 174 13.33 -11.80 -4.89
C LEU A 174 13.49 -10.53 -4.05
N LEU A 175 12.39 -9.83 -3.77
CA LEU A 175 12.36 -8.65 -2.89
C LEU A 175 12.39 -9.01 -1.39
N ASP A 176 12.69 -10.26 -1.02
CA ASP A 176 12.61 -10.77 0.36
C ASP A 176 11.22 -10.56 1.00
N LYS A 177 10.16 -10.67 0.18
CA LYS A 177 8.77 -10.62 0.61
C LYS A 177 8.14 -12.01 0.60
N THR A 178 7.06 -12.14 1.35
CA THR A 178 6.19 -13.31 1.35
C THR A 178 4.95 -12.98 0.54
N PRO A 179 4.87 -13.41 -0.73
CA PRO A 179 3.68 -13.21 -1.55
C PRO A 179 2.54 -14.12 -1.09
N ILE A 180 1.36 -13.56 -0.94
CA ILE A 180 0.14 -14.29 -0.63
C ILE A 180 -0.88 -14.04 -1.75
N PRO A 181 -1.36 -15.09 -2.45
CA PRO A 181 -2.39 -14.92 -3.47
C PRO A 181 -3.72 -14.53 -2.85
N VAL A 182 -4.38 -13.56 -3.45
CA VAL A 182 -5.67 -13.04 -3.02
C VAL A 182 -6.53 -12.76 -4.26
N GLU A 183 -7.81 -13.06 -4.19
CA GLU A 183 -8.78 -12.70 -5.22
C GLU A 183 -9.27 -11.25 -5.06
N ASP A 184 -9.66 -10.61 -6.16
CA ASP A 184 -10.15 -9.24 -6.21
C ASP A 184 -11.54 -9.09 -5.56
N TYR A 185 -11.56 -9.01 -4.23
CA TYR A 185 -12.73 -8.69 -3.44
C TYR A 185 -12.52 -7.42 -2.60
N PRO A 186 -13.58 -6.66 -2.25
CA PRO A 186 -13.45 -5.44 -1.45
C PRO A 186 -12.62 -5.65 -0.17
N GLY A 187 -11.55 -4.85 -0.01
CA GLY A 187 -10.64 -4.90 1.13
C GLY A 187 -9.67 -6.07 1.16
N PHE A 188 -9.64 -6.89 0.09
CA PHE A 188 -8.79 -8.07 -0.03
C PHE A 188 -8.92 -8.98 1.20
N VAL A 189 -7.83 -9.53 1.76
CA VAL A 189 -7.89 -10.29 3.03
C VAL A 189 -7.62 -9.37 4.21
N SER A 190 -6.57 -8.56 4.13
CA SER A 190 -6.10 -7.76 5.26
C SER A 190 -7.17 -6.81 5.79
N ASN A 191 -7.69 -5.93 4.95
CA ASN A 191 -8.69 -4.95 5.36
C ASN A 191 -10.06 -5.59 5.66
N ARG A 192 -10.42 -6.64 4.91
CA ARG A 192 -11.68 -7.37 5.13
C ARG A 192 -11.77 -8.05 6.50
N VAL A 193 -10.61 -8.42 7.08
CA VAL A 193 -10.54 -9.02 8.43
C VAL A 193 -10.31 -7.94 9.48
N LEU A 194 -9.32 -7.07 9.25
CA LEU A 194 -8.88 -6.08 10.24
C LEU A 194 -9.94 -5.02 10.52
N MET A 195 -10.55 -4.43 9.48
CA MET A 195 -11.45 -3.29 9.68
C MET A 195 -12.74 -3.65 10.43
N PRO A 196 -13.43 -4.78 10.14
CA PRO A 196 -14.53 -5.22 10.99
C PRO A 196 -14.15 -5.49 12.44
N MET A 197 -12.96 -6.02 12.71
CA MET A 197 -12.45 -6.21 14.06
C MET A 197 -12.27 -4.87 14.81
N ILE A 198 -11.66 -3.88 14.15
CA ILE A 198 -11.53 -2.51 14.68
C ILE A 198 -12.91 -1.89 14.89
N ASN A 199 -13.78 -1.98 13.90
CA ASN A 199 -15.14 -1.43 13.97
C ASN A 199 -15.95 -2.03 15.13
N GLU A 200 -15.81 -3.33 15.38
CA GLU A 200 -16.47 -4.00 16.51
C GLU A 200 -15.88 -3.54 17.86
N ALA A 201 -14.56 -3.33 17.93
CA ALA A 201 -13.94 -2.73 19.12
C ALA A 201 -14.47 -1.31 19.40
N ILE A 202 -14.71 -0.52 18.34
CA ILE A 202 -15.34 0.81 18.45
C ILE A 202 -16.81 0.69 18.91
N TYR A 203 -17.56 -0.33 18.46
CA TYR A 203 -18.90 -0.61 18.95
C TYR A 203 -18.90 -0.94 20.45
N CYS A 204 -17.93 -1.69 20.96
CA CYS A 204 -17.82 -1.95 22.41
C CYS A 204 -17.75 -0.66 23.22
N VAL A 205 -16.99 0.35 22.76
CA VAL A 205 -16.94 1.66 23.40
C VAL A 205 -18.25 2.42 23.20
N HIS A 206 -18.79 2.42 21.97
CA HIS A 206 -20.03 3.13 21.63
C HIS A 206 -21.24 2.67 22.46
N GLU A 207 -21.32 1.38 22.75
CA GLU A 207 -22.41 0.75 23.50
C GLU A 207 -22.14 0.71 25.02
N GLY A 208 -20.98 1.21 25.47
CA GLY A 208 -20.63 1.25 26.89
C GLY A 208 -20.29 -0.11 27.49
N VAL A 209 -19.81 -1.04 26.67
CA VAL A 209 -19.37 -2.38 27.14
C VAL A 209 -18.10 -2.24 28.00
N ALA A 210 -17.14 -1.41 27.55
CA ALA A 210 -15.89 -1.11 28.25
C ALA A 210 -15.28 0.20 27.76
N GLU A 211 -14.38 0.78 28.57
CA GLU A 211 -13.59 1.95 28.16
C GLU A 211 -12.51 1.56 27.14
N PRO A 212 -11.98 2.52 26.34
CA PRO A 212 -10.98 2.23 25.30
C PRO A 212 -9.77 1.44 25.79
N GLU A 213 -9.22 1.80 26.96
CA GLU A 213 -8.07 1.15 27.58
C GLU A 213 -8.35 -0.31 27.93
N ASP A 214 -9.57 -0.61 28.37
CA ASP A 214 -10.00 -1.95 28.76
C ASP A 214 -10.20 -2.84 27.54
N VAL A 215 -10.84 -2.32 26.47
CA VAL A 215 -10.99 -3.03 25.18
C VAL A 215 -9.61 -3.44 24.66
N ASP A 216 -8.67 -2.50 24.59
CA ASP A 216 -7.31 -2.75 24.11
C ASP A 216 -6.55 -3.73 25.01
N SER A 217 -6.74 -3.63 26.34
CA SER A 217 -6.11 -4.54 27.31
C SER A 217 -6.61 -5.97 27.16
N VAL A 218 -7.91 -6.17 26.97
CA VAL A 218 -8.49 -7.51 26.73
C VAL A 218 -7.90 -8.13 25.48
N MET A 219 -7.81 -7.38 24.38
CA MET A 219 -7.27 -7.89 23.11
C MET A 219 -5.78 -8.18 23.19
N LYS A 220 -5.00 -7.36 23.90
CA LYS A 220 -3.56 -7.58 24.11
C LYS A 220 -3.28 -8.75 25.01
N LEU A 221 -3.93 -8.81 26.18
CA LEU A 221 -3.62 -9.78 27.24
C LEU A 221 -4.34 -11.11 27.04
N GLY A 222 -5.57 -11.07 26.54
CA GLY A 222 -6.41 -12.25 26.34
C GLY A 222 -6.23 -12.91 24.97
N MET A 223 -6.04 -12.11 23.92
CA MET A 223 -5.94 -12.59 22.53
C MET A 223 -4.52 -12.49 21.95
N ALA A 224 -3.54 -12.09 22.76
CA ALA A 224 -2.13 -11.96 22.37
C ALA A 224 -1.89 -11.00 21.17
N HIS A 225 -2.70 -9.97 21.02
CA HIS A 225 -2.47 -8.94 20.01
C HIS A 225 -1.24 -8.10 20.41
N PRO A 226 -0.34 -7.78 19.45
CA PRO A 226 0.83 -6.95 19.76
C PRO A 226 0.46 -5.50 20.09
N MET A 227 -0.68 -5.04 19.57
CA MET A 227 -1.29 -3.72 19.81
C MET A 227 -2.81 -3.90 19.93
N GLY A 228 -3.44 -3.11 20.80
CA GLY A 228 -4.89 -3.12 20.90
C GLY A 228 -5.56 -2.54 19.64
N PRO A 229 -6.80 -2.94 19.33
CA PRO A 229 -7.47 -2.53 18.10
C PRO A 229 -7.76 -1.03 18.02
N LEU A 230 -8.04 -0.37 19.14
CA LEU A 230 -8.32 1.06 19.17
C LEU A 230 -7.03 1.90 19.05
N ARG A 231 -5.95 1.46 19.69
CA ARG A 231 -4.62 2.04 19.49
C ARG A 231 -4.15 1.87 18.05
N LEU A 232 -4.43 0.73 17.43
CA LEU A 232 -4.12 0.49 16.02
C LEU A 232 -4.97 1.37 15.10
N ALA A 233 -6.24 1.59 15.42
CA ALA A 233 -7.11 2.51 14.67
C ALA A 233 -6.56 3.94 14.69
N ASP A 234 -6.15 4.43 15.85
CA ASP A 234 -5.53 5.76 16.00
C ASP A 234 -4.21 5.87 15.22
N PHE A 235 -3.39 4.80 15.24
CA PHE A 235 -2.13 4.74 14.49
C PHE A 235 -2.35 4.75 12.96
N ILE A 236 -3.38 4.04 12.47
CA ILE A 236 -3.77 4.05 11.05
C ILE A 236 -4.35 5.42 10.66
N GLY A 237 -5.11 6.00 11.54
CA GLY A 237 -5.95 7.17 11.34
C GLY A 237 -7.42 6.80 11.18
N LEU A 238 -8.27 7.41 12.00
CA LEU A 238 -9.70 7.07 12.04
C LEU A 238 -10.44 7.41 10.75
N ASP A 239 -10.02 8.44 10.03
CA ASP A 239 -10.52 8.76 8.68
C ASP A 239 -10.20 7.64 7.68
N VAL A 240 -8.98 7.10 7.71
CA VAL A 240 -8.60 5.96 6.86
C VAL A 240 -9.41 4.72 7.22
N CYS A 241 -9.60 4.45 8.51
CA CYS A 241 -10.46 3.35 8.97
C CYS A 241 -11.91 3.51 8.47
N LEU A 242 -12.45 4.73 8.54
CA LEU A 242 -13.80 5.04 8.04
C LEU A 242 -13.91 4.84 6.53
N ASP A 243 -12.93 5.33 5.77
CA ASP A 243 -12.90 5.20 4.32
C ASP A 243 -12.88 3.71 3.90
N ILE A 244 -12.04 2.89 4.55
CA ILE A 244 -11.98 1.46 4.27
C ILE A 244 -13.29 0.75 4.64
N MET A 245 -13.91 1.10 5.79
CA MET A 245 -15.21 0.56 6.17
C MET A 245 -16.30 0.92 5.13
N ASN A 246 -16.28 2.15 4.60
CA ASN A 246 -17.18 2.57 3.54
C ASN A 246 -16.96 1.76 2.24
N VAL A 247 -15.70 1.52 1.86
CA VAL A 247 -15.37 0.65 0.71
C VAL A 247 -15.93 -0.76 0.90
N LEU A 248 -15.78 -1.36 2.08
CA LEU A 248 -16.34 -2.68 2.38
C LEU A 248 -17.87 -2.66 2.32
N TYR A 249 -18.51 -1.66 2.95
CA TYR A 249 -19.95 -1.52 2.97
C TYR A 249 -20.54 -1.35 1.57
N GLU A 250 -19.97 -0.43 0.78
CA GLU A 250 -20.40 -0.17 -0.59
C GLU A 250 -20.12 -1.34 -1.54
N GLY A 251 -18.99 -2.02 -1.35
CA GLY A 251 -18.57 -3.13 -2.20
C GLY A 251 -19.39 -4.40 -1.99
N PHE A 252 -19.71 -4.73 -0.74
CA PHE A 252 -20.51 -5.92 -0.40
C PHE A 252 -22.00 -5.66 -0.32
N LYS A 253 -22.43 -4.41 -0.09
CA LYS A 253 -23.84 -4.03 0.21
C LYS A 253 -24.42 -4.80 1.39
N ASP A 254 -23.58 -5.23 2.33
CA ASP A 254 -23.96 -6.01 3.52
C ASP A 254 -23.88 -5.11 4.76
N PRO A 255 -24.97 -4.94 5.53
CA PRO A 255 -25.02 -4.11 6.74
C PRO A 255 -23.98 -4.46 7.80
N LYS A 256 -23.41 -5.67 7.79
CA LYS A 256 -22.34 -6.06 8.74
C LYS A 256 -21.07 -5.22 8.61
N TYR A 257 -20.86 -4.55 7.47
CA TYR A 257 -19.72 -3.66 7.25
C TYR A 257 -20.06 -2.18 7.51
N ARG A 258 -21.25 -1.89 8.04
CA ARG A 258 -21.63 -0.52 8.39
C ARG A 258 -20.64 0.09 9.41
N PRO A 259 -20.06 1.28 9.12
CA PRO A 259 -19.23 1.97 10.10
C PRO A 259 -19.97 2.24 11.40
N CYS A 260 -19.29 2.11 12.53
CA CYS A 260 -19.82 2.50 13.84
C CYS A 260 -20.13 3.99 13.86
N PRO A 261 -21.31 4.42 14.38
CA PRO A 261 -21.64 5.83 14.48
C PRO A 261 -20.63 6.67 15.28
N LEU A 262 -19.95 6.07 16.26
CA LEU A 262 -18.89 6.75 17.02
C LEU A 262 -17.69 7.04 16.13
N LEU A 263 -17.26 6.11 15.27
CA LEU A 263 -16.19 6.35 14.30
C LEU A 263 -16.48 7.54 13.40
N VAL A 264 -17.70 7.60 12.84
CA VAL A 264 -18.13 8.73 11.99
C VAL A 264 -18.07 10.03 12.76
N LYS A 265 -18.60 10.09 13.99
CA LYS A 265 -18.57 11.31 14.83
C LYS A 265 -17.16 11.76 15.19
N MET A 266 -16.24 10.83 15.46
CA MET A 266 -14.86 11.18 15.78
C MET A 266 -14.15 11.78 14.56
N VAL A 267 -14.36 11.20 13.38
CA VAL A 267 -13.81 11.75 12.13
C VAL A 267 -14.39 13.13 11.83
N ASP A 268 -15.72 13.32 11.96
CA ASP A 268 -16.38 14.64 11.80
C ASP A 268 -15.87 15.68 12.79
N ALA A 269 -15.46 15.26 14.00
CA ALA A 269 -14.89 16.12 15.03
C ALA A 269 -13.39 16.41 14.82
N GLY A 270 -12.75 15.84 13.79
CA GLY A 270 -11.33 15.99 13.53
C GLY A 270 -10.40 15.21 14.48
N LYS A 271 -10.94 14.30 15.28
CA LYS A 271 -10.18 13.39 16.16
C LYS A 271 -9.74 12.17 15.34
N LEU A 272 -8.57 12.31 14.69
CA LEU A 272 -8.13 11.32 13.69
C LEU A 272 -7.03 10.37 14.20
N GLY A 273 -6.73 10.39 15.50
CA GLY A 273 -5.68 9.58 16.12
C GLY A 273 -4.33 10.30 16.20
N ASP A 274 -3.22 9.54 16.14
CA ASP A 274 -1.84 10.04 16.30
C ASP A 274 -1.54 11.31 15.47
N LYS A 275 -2.02 11.36 14.26
CA LYS A 275 -1.73 12.45 13.31
C LYS A 275 -2.36 13.79 13.69
N THR A 276 -3.35 13.79 14.57
CA THR A 276 -4.02 15.01 15.10
C THR A 276 -3.81 15.21 16.59
N GLY A 277 -3.04 14.32 17.25
CA GLY A 277 -2.76 14.35 18.67
C GLY A 277 -3.91 13.80 19.53
N GLU A 278 -5.06 13.45 18.95
CA GLU A 278 -6.22 12.92 19.65
C GLU A 278 -7.02 11.94 18.78
N GLY A 279 -7.41 10.81 19.36
CA GLY A 279 -8.30 9.79 18.81
C GLY A 279 -9.07 9.12 19.94
N PHE A 280 -9.02 7.77 20.04
CA PHE A 280 -9.45 7.06 21.24
C PHE A 280 -8.54 7.33 22.43
N PHE A 281 -7.29 7.73 22.14
CA PHE A 281 -6.28 8.11 23.12
C PHE A 281 -5.74 9.50 22.83
N GLU A 282 -5.02 10.08 23.80
CA GLU A 282 -4.26 11.32 23.62
C GLU A 282 -2.80 11.02 23.27
N TYR A 283 -2.19 11.86 22.43
CA TYR A 283 -0.82 11.72 21.93
C TYR A 283 -0.06 13.04 22.07
N ASP A 284 1.20 12.96 22.52
CA ASP A 284 2.11 14.10 22.66
C ASP A 284 2.72 14.56 21.32
#